data_7fc847fbb8181fa4c97873744f5065eb
#
_entry.id   7fc847fbb8181fa4c97873744f5065eb
#
_cell.length_a   1.000
_cell.length_b   1.000
_cell.length_c   1.000
_cell.angle_alpha   90.00
_cell.angle_beta   90.00
_cell.angle_gamma   90.00
#
_symmetry.space_group_name_H-M   'P 1'
#
loop_
_entity.id
_entity.type
_entity.pdbx_description
1 polymer ?
#
loop_
_entity_poly.entity_id
_entity_poly.type
_entity_poly.pdbx_seq_one_letter_code
_entity_poly.pdbx_strand_id
1 'polypeptide(L)'
;MNNNNKEKVLEMLKNSKTIAVIGMKDNEVETAYRIPYYMSKHGYKIYPVNPKNQGKKALGEAFAARVDDLKVPVDLVDIFRRSEFLAGHAKEILNMNPLPKYVWFQLGIINDEAAAMLEEKGIKVIQDKCIMIEHSKYV
;
A
#
# COMPACT_ATOMS: atom_id res chain seq x y z
N MET A 1 -6.05 -20.14 -12.19
CA MET A 1 -6.54 -18.88 -11.70
C MET A 1 -5.89 -18.48 -10.39
N ASN A 2 -5.98 -19.33 -9.37
CA ASN A 2 -5.37 -19.03 -8.08
C ASN A 2 -3.86 -18.99 -8.15
N ASN A 3 -3.25 -19.75 -9.05
CA ASN A 3 -1.80 -19.77 -9.21
C ASN A 3 -1.26 -18.41 -9.67
N ASN A 4 -2.00 -17.74 -10.57
CA ASN A 4 -1.57 -16.42 -11.03
C ASN A 4 -1.59 -15.40 -9.89
N ASN A 5 -2.62 -15.45 -9.03
CA ASN A 5 -2.70 -14.55 -7.89
C ASN A 5 -1.59 -14.84 -6.88
N LYS A 6 -1.33 -16.12 -6.62
CA LYS A 6 -0.25 -16.49 -5.71
C LYS A 6 1.10 -16.03 -6.23
N GLU A 7 1.35 -16.24 -7.51
CA GLU A 7 2.62 -15.84 -8.12
C GLU A 7 2.79 -14.31 -8.07
N LYS A 8 1.70 -13.57 -8.36
CA LYS A 8 1.74 -12.12 -8.31
C LYS A 8 1.99 -11.64 -6.89
N VAL A 9 1.30 -12.23 -5.90
CA VAL A 9 1.50 -11.89 -4.49
C VAL A 9 2.96 -12.10 -4.09
N LEU A 10 3.53 -13.26 -4.43
CA LEU A 10 4.91 -13.56 -4.11
C LEU A 10 5.88 -12.59 -4.77
N GLU A 11 5.64 -12.28 -6.05
CA GLU A 11 6.48 -11.30 -6.74
C GLU A 11 6.48 -9.97 -6.01
N MET A 12 5.29 -9.48 -5.66
CA MET A 12 5.14 -8.18 -5.04
C MET A 12 5.81 -8.14 -3.66
N LEU A 13 5.63 -9.19 -2.87
CA LEU A 13 6.19 -9.23 -1.52
C LEU A 13 7.70 -9.41 -1.54
N LYS A 14 8.23 -10.22 -2.45
CA LYS A 14 9.66 -10.50 -2.50
C LYS A 14 10.46 -9.37 -3.13
N ASN A 15 9.84 -8.62 -4.04
CA ASN A 15 10.54 -7.57 -4.76
C ASN A 15 10.30 -6.17 -4.19
N SER A 16 9.65 -6.08 -3.03
CA SER A 16 9.40 -4.81 -2.37
C SER A 16 10.21 -4.72 -1.10
N LYS A 17 10.78 -3.55 -0.84
CA LYS A 17 11.46 -3.22 0.41
C LYS A 17 10.80 -2.05 1.12
N THR A 18 10.13 -1.19 0.37
CA THR A 18 9.49 0.00 0.90
C THR A 18 8.01 -0.02 0.57
N ILE A 19 7.20 0.32 1.56
CA ILE A 19 5.74 0.32 1.45
C ILE A 19 5.22 1.66 1.95
N ALA A 20 4.50 2.40 1.08
CA ALA A 20 3.74 3.57 1.52
C ALA A 20 2.33 3.09 1.86
N VAL A 21 1.80 3.53 2.99
CA VAL A 21 0.51 3.07 3.48
C VAL A 21 -0.46 4.23 3.51
N ILE A 22 -1.40 4.25 2.56
CA ILE A 22 -2.44 5.28 2.49
C ILE A 22 -3.55 4.92 3.48
N GLY A 23 -3.92 5.89 4.30
CA GLY A 23 -4.93 5.67 5.34
C GLY A 23 -4.37 5.03 6.60
N MET A 24 -3.06 5.04 6.77
CA MET A 24 -2.45 4.50 7.98
C MET A 24 -2.92 5.24 9.21
N LYS A 25 -3.15 4.50 10.30
CA LYS A 25 -3.52 5.06 11.59
C LYS A 25 -2.28 5.15 12.47
N ASP A 26 -2.40 5.93 13.55
CA ASP A 26 -1.31 6.08 14.52
C ASP A 26 -1.63 5.41 15.86
N ASN A 27 -2.66 4.58 15.90
CA ASN A 27 -3.18 3.95 17.11
C ASN A 27 -3.03 2.44 17.01
N GLU A 28 -2.38 1.83 18.01
CA GLU A 28 -2.05 0.41 18.03
C GLU A 28 -3.26 -0.52 17.93
N VAL A 29 -4.46 -0.06 18.31
CA VAL A 29 -5.65 -0.91 18.25
C VAL A 29 -6.26 -0.96 16.85
N GLU A 30 -5.83 -0.08 15.95
CA GLU A 30 -6.39 -0.02 14.60
C GLU A 30 -5.69 -0.99 13.68
N THR A 31 -6.48 -1.67 12.85
CA THR A 31 -5.94 -2.60 11.85
C THR A 31 -4.96 -1.89 10.91
N ALA A 32 -5.27 -0.64 10.54
CA ALA A 32 -4.43 0.14 9.63
C ALA A 32 -3.15 0.63 10.29
N TYR A 33 -2.89 0.27 11.54
CA TYR A 33 -1.59 0.41 12.19
C TYR A 33 -0.95 -0.97 12.38
N ARG A 34 -1.73 -1.95 12.85
CA ARG A 34 -1.20 -3.26 13.21
C ARG A 34 -0.62 -4.01 12.02
N ILE A 35 -1.26 -3.89 10.87
CA ILE A 35 -0.77 -4.57 9.65
C ILE A 35 0.54 -3.94 9.16
N PRO A 36 0.65 -2.61 9.00
CA PRO A 36 1.94 -2.01 8.68
C PRO A 36 3.02 -2.31 9.72
N TYR A 37 2.65 -2.36 11.00
CA TYR A 37 3.59 -2.71 12.05
C TYR A 37 4.17 -4.11 11.83
N TYR A 38 3.28 -5.09 11.53
CA TYR A 38 3.73 -6.45 11.20
C TYR A 38 4.73 -6.42 10.03
N MET A 39 4.40 -5.70 8.97
CA MET A 39 5.28 -5.63 7.82
C MET A 39 6.63 -5.00 8.18
N SER A 40 6.62 -3.97 9.03
CA SER A 40 7.87 -3.33 9.46
C SER A 40 8.76 -4.31 10.23
N LYS A 41 8.17 -5.26 10.95
CA LYS A 41 8.92 -6.27 11.69
C LYS A 41 9.45 -7.39 10.80
N HIS A 42 9.03 -7.41 9.55
CA HIS A 42 9.44 -8.43 8.59
C HIS A 42 10.28 -7.85 7.45
N GLY A 43 10.95 -6.73 7.73
CA GLY A 43 11.96 -6.20 6.81
C GLY A 43 11.49 -5.12 5.84
N TYR A 44 10.27 -4.65 5.99
CA TYR A 44 9.77 -3.60 5.10
C TYR A 44 9.86 -2.23 5.77
N LYS A 45 10.31 -1.24 5.03
CA LYS A 45 10.32 0.15 5.49
C LYS A 45 8.95 0.75 5.19
N ILE A 46 8.30 1.32 6.21
CA ILE A 46 6.94 1.84 6.09
C ILE A 46 6.97 3.37 6.02
N TYR A 47 6.25 3.93 5.05
CA TYR A 47 6.03 5.37 4.93
C TYR A 47 4.54 5.65 5.15
N PRO A 48 4.17 6.23 6.29
CA PRO A 48 2.75 6.44 6.61
C PRO A 48 2.18 7.64 5.87
N VAL A 49 0.95 7.48 5.35
CA VAL A 49 0.27 8.54 4.60
C VAL A 49 -1.14 8.69 5.13
N ASN A 50 -1.46 9.85 5.69
CA ASN A 50 -2.81 10.17 6.14
C ASN A 50 -2.87 11.65 6.48
N PRO A 51 -3.72 12.45 5.78
CA PRO A 51 -3.77 13.89 6.05
C PRO A 51 -4.22 14.21 7.47
N LYS A 52 -4.96 13.31 8.12
CA LYS A 52 -5.41 13.53 9.49
C LYS A 52 -4.29 13.43 10.53
N ASN A 53 -3.18 12.83 10.15
CA ASN A 53 -2.07 12.59 11.08
C ASN A 53 -0.84 13.42 10.77
N GLN A 54 -1.00 14.50 10.01
CA GLN A 54 0.11 15.40 9.73
C GLN A 54 0.72 15.92 11.04
N GLY A 55 2.03 16.02 11.08
CA GLY A 55 2.75 16.43 12.28
C GLY A 55 3.07 15.29 13.22
N LYS A 56 2.57 14.09 12.94
CA LYS A 56 2.84 12.90 13.75
C LYS A 56 3.81 11.98 13.03
N LYS A 57 4.32 11.00 13.75
CA LYS A 57 5.21 9.99 13.21
C LYS A 57 4.68 8.60 13.55
N ALA A 58 4.98 7.63 12.70
CA ALA A 58 4.72 6.23 12.98
C ALA A 58 5.81 5.39 12.34
N LEU A 59 6.26 4.38 13.06
CA LEU A 59 7.26 3.42 12.58
C LEU A 59 8.52 4.11 12.05
N GLY A 60 8.90 5.22 12.68
CA GLY A 60 10.14 5.92 12.37
C GLY A 60 10.05 6.99 11.31
N GLU A 61 8.87 7.23 10.74
CA GLU A 61 8.71 8.21 9.67
C GLU A 61 7.57 9.16 9.94
N ALA A 62 7.71 10.40 9.47
CA ALA A 62 6.65 11.38 9.56
C ALA A 62 5.51 11.04 8.60
N PHE A 63 4.27 11.32 9.02
CA PHE A 63 3.12 11.14 8.13
C PHE A 63 3.16 12.17 7.01
N ALA A 64 3.00 11.69 5.77
CA ALA A 64 2.72 12.55 4.62
C ALA A 64 1.21 12.71 4.51
N ALA A 65 0.76 13.87 4.00
CA ALA A 65 -0.66 14.08 3.77
C ALA A 65 -1.14 13.28 2.57
N ARG A 66 -0.33 13.22 1.51
CA ARG A 66 -0.65 12.53 0.26
C ARG A 66 0.54 11.66 -0.13
N VAL A 67 0.23 10.58 -0.86
CA VAL A 67 1.29 9.66 -1.27
C VAL A 67 2.28 10.32 -2.23
N ASP A 68 1.80 11.25 -3.06
CA ASP A 68 2.67 11.96 -4.00
C ASP A 68 3.49 13.08 -3.33
N ASP A 69 3.30 13.32 -2.04
CA ASP A 69 4.17 14.19 -1.27
C ASP A 69 5.48 13.49 -0.88
N LEU A 70 5.53 12.17 -0.96
CA LEU A 70 6.74 11.43 -0.60
C LEU A 70 7.85 11.71 -1.59
N LYS A 71 9.05 12.02 -1.08
CA LYS A 71 10.20 12.38 -1.92
C LYS A 71 11.19 11.23 -2.06
N VAL A 72 10.79 10.03 -1.71
CA VAL A 72 11.63 8.82 -1.78
C VAL A 72 10.97 7.82 -2.70
N PRO A 73 11.74 6.95 -3.37
CA PRO A 73 11.15 5.87 -4.17
C PRO A 73 10.41 4.90 -3.27
N VAL A 74 9.26 4.44 -3.72
CA VAL A 74 8.44 3.46 -2.99
C VAL A 74 8.15 2.30 -3.92
N ASP A 75 8.35 1.08 -3.44
CA ASP A 75 8.12 -0.11 -4.26
C ASP A 75 6.64 -0.46 -4.34
N LEU A 76 5.94 -0.38 -3.22
CA LEU A 76 4.56 -0.84 -3.10
C LEU A 76 3.74 0.18 -2.32
N VAL A 77 2.53 0.47 -2.81
CA VAL A 77 1.58 1.33 -2.09
C VAL A 77 0.43 0.44 -1.60
N ASP A 78 0.22 0.41 -0.29
CA ASP A 78 -0.82 -0.38 0.37
C ASP A 78 -1.94 0.56 0.80
N ILE A 79 -3.20 0.26 0.46
CA ILE A 79 -4.30 1.21 0.64
C ILE A 79 -5.33 0.69 1.62
N PHE A 80 -5.54 1.46 2.69
CA PHE A 80 -6.56 1.25 3.73
C PHE A 80 -7.61 2.36 3.62
N ARG A 81 -8.32 2.43 2.49
CA ARG A 81 -9.37 3.42 2.28
C ARG A 81 -10.57 2.74 1.65
N ARG A 82 -11.77 3.29 1.85
CA ARG A 82 -12.98 2.71 1.26
C ARG A 82 -12.89 2.74 -0.27
N SER A 83 -13.51 1.73 -0.88
CA SER A 83 -13.43 1.51 -2.32
C SER A 83 -13.77 2.76 -3.14
N GLU A 84 -14.74 3.54 -2.68
CA GLU A 84 -15.19 4.74 -3.41
C GLU A 84 -14.14 5.82 -3.54
N PHE A 85 -13.08 5.78 -2.72
CA PHE A 85 -12.02 6.79 -2.77
C PHE A 85 -10.82 6.35 -3.60
N LEU A 86 -10.84 5.11 -4.11
CA LEU A 86 -9.64 4.54 -4.73
C LEU A 86 -9.26 5.20 -6.05
N ALA A 87 -10.23 5.65 -6.85
CA ALA A 87 -9.90 6.33 -8.11
C ALA A 87 -9.11 7.62 -7.84
N GLY A 88 -9.47 8.37 -6.78
CA GLY A 88 -8.73 9.55 -6.39
C GLY A 88 -7.32 9.23 -5.94
N HIS A 89 -7.16 8.17 -5.17
CA HIS A 89 -5.83 7.75 -4.72
C HIS A 89 -4.99 7.22 -5.89
N ALA A 90 -5.61 6.57 -6.88
CA ALA A 90 -4.89 6.14 -8.07
C ALA A 90 -4.28 7.34 -8.80
N LYS A 91 -5.02 8.44 -8.90
CA LYS A 91 -4.50 9.66 -9.51
C LYS A 91 -3.29 10.21 -8.75
N GLU A 92 -3.35 10.18 -7.42
CA GLU A 92 -2.21 10.61 -6.59
C GLU A 92 -1.00 9.70 -6.83
N ILE A 93 -1.22 8.41 -6.89
CA ILE A 93 -0.14 7.45 -7.13
C ILE A 93 0.52 7.72 -8.48
N LEU A 94 -0.29 8.02 -9.49
CA LEU A 94 0.24 8.29 -10.83
C LEU A 94 1.03 9.60 -10.91
N ASN A 95 0.96 10.45 -9.88
CA ASN A 95 1.78 11.65 -9.77
C ASN A 95 3.11 11.38 -9.06
N MET A 96 3.32 10.19 -8.54
CA MET A 96 4.60 9.86 -7.89
C MET A 96 5.71 9.76 -8.94
N ASN A 97 6.93 10.09 -8.53
CA ASN A 97 8.09 10.03 -9.43
C ASN A 97 9.30 9.53 -8.65
N PRO A 98 9.77 8.27 -8.92
CA PRO A 98 9.24 7.35 -9.92
C PRO A 98 7.92 6.72 -9.47
N LEU A 99 7.21 6.10 -10.41
CA LEU A 99 6.01 5.34 -10.09
C LEU A 99 6.37 4.12 -9.24
N PRO A 100 5.49 3.71 -8.31
CA PRO A 100 5.72 2.46 -7.60
C PRO A 100 5.56 1.30 -8.57
N LYS A 101 6.16 0.16 -8.24
CA LYS A 101 6.00 -1.05 -9.05
C LYS A 101 4.65 -1.70 -8.82
N TYR A 102 4.13 -1.57 -7.60
CA TYR A 102 2.99 -2.35 -7.14
C TYR A 102 2.02 -1.50 -6.31
N VAL A 103 0.73 -1.83 -6.40
CA VAL A 103 -0.30 -1.24 -5.53
C VAL A 103 -1.17 -2.36 -4.99
N TRP A 104 -1.51 -2.27 -3.72
CA TRP A 104 -2.20 -3.31 -2.97
C TRP A 104 -3.47 -2.72 -2.34
N PHE A 105 -4.63 -3.27 -2.70
CA PHE A 105 -5.90 -2.90 -2.08
C PHE A 105 -6.21 -3.94 -1.01
N GLN A 106 -6.31 -3.50 0.23
CA GLN A 106 -6.52 -4.37 1.39
C GLN A 106 -7.85 -5.11 1.32
N LEU A 107 -8.01 -6.09 2.21
CA LEU A 107 -9.19 -6.95 2.28
C LEU A 107 -10.47 -6.11 2.31
N GLY A 108 -11.44 -6.46 1.46
CA GLY A 108 -12.70 -5.76 1.34
C GLY A 108 -12.66 -4.53 0.46
N ILE A 109 -11.51 -4.19 -0.11
CA ILE A 109 -11.36 -2.99 -0.93
C ILE A 109 -11.21 -3.40 -2.38
N ILE A 110 -12.20 -3.04 -3.19
CA ILE A 110 -12.25 -3.38 -4.61
C ILE A 110 -12.68 -2.16 -5.40
N ASN A 111 -11.92 -1.83 -6.45
CA ASN A 111 -12.27 -0.76 -7.37
C ASN A 111 -11.59 -1.04 -8.70
N ASP A 112 -12.34 -1.62 -9.63
CA ASP A 112 -11.78 -2.04 -10.92
C ASP A 112 -11.33 -0.87 -11.78
N GLU A 113 -12.00 0.28 -11.65
CA GLU A 113 -11.60 1.49 -12.37
C GLU A 113 -10.21 1.94 -11.92
N ALA A 114 -10.02 2.01 -10.61
CA ALA A 114 -8.72 2.42 -10.06
C ALA A 114 -7.63 1.42 -10.47
N ALA A 115 -7.93 0.13 -10.37
CA ALA A 115 -6.96 -0.91 -10.77
C ALA A 115 -6.58 -0.75 -12.24
N ALA A 116 -7.56 -0.53 -13.12
CA ALA A 116 -7.28 -0.36 -14.55
C ALA A 116 -6.42 0.87 -14.82
N MET A 117 -6.67 1.98 -14.11
CA MET A 117 -5.86 3.19 -14.24
C MET A 117 -4.39 2.91 -13.95
N LEU A 118 -4.14 2.16 -12.90
CA LEU A 118 -2.78 1.84 -12.46
C LEU A 118 -2.12 0.83 -13.41
N GLU A 119 -2.87 -0.21 -13.79
CA GLU A 119 -2.34 -1.25 -14.66
C GLU A 119 -2.00 -0.74 -16.05
N GLU A 120 -2.75 0.25 -16.52
CA GLU A 120 -2.48 0.88 -17.82
C GLU A 120 -1.08 1.51 -17.84
N LYS A 121 -0.58 1.94 -16.68
CA LYS A 121 0.74 2.56 -16.56
C LYS A 121 1.83 1.55 -16.17
N GLY A 122 1.52 0.26 -16.21
CA GLY A 122 2.50 -0.78 -15.94
C GLY A 122 2.64 -1.17 -14.48
N ILE A 123 1.75 -0.67 -13.62
CA ILE A 123 1.77 -1.01 -12.20
C ILE A 123 0.95 -2.29 -12.00
N LYS A 124 1.49 -3.26 -11.25
CA LYS A 124 0.74 -4.47 -10.93
C LYS A 124 -0.11 -4.24 -9.69
N VAL A 125 -1.35 -4.70 -9.72
CA VAL A 125 -2.33 -4.43 -8.67
C VAL A 125 -2.90 -5.73 -8.12
N ILE A 126 -3.02 -5.80 -6.79
CA ILE A 126 -3.75 -6.83 -6.06
C ILE A 126 -4.93 -6.14 -5.39
N GLN A 127 -6.10 -6.76 -5.41
CA GLN A 127 -7.30 -6.25 -4.74
C GLN A 127 -7.82 -7.26 -3.73
N ASP A 128 -8.43 -6.76 -2.66
CA ASP A 128 -9.23 -7.57 -1.73
C ASP A 128 -8.42 -8.67 -1.06
N LYS A 129 -7.23 -8.31 -0.58
CA LYS A 129 -6.40 -9.24 0.19
C LYS A 129 -5.70 -8.50 1.30
N CYS A 130 -5.48 -9.17 2.43
CA CYS A 130 -4.72 -8.61 3.54
C CYS A 130 -3.24 -8.93 3.34
N ILE A 131 -2.42 -7.88 3.22
CA ILE A 131 -1.00 -8.05 2.92
C ILE A 131 -0.28 -8.84 4.02
N MET A 132 -0.69 -8.67 5.28
CA MET A 132 -0.13 -9.42 6.41
C MET A 132 -0.44 -10.91 6.29
N ILE A 133 -1.69 -11.24 5.97
CA ILE A 133 -2.12 -12.63 5.85
C ILE A 133 -1.38 -13.29 4.68
N GLU A 134 -1.30 -12.61 3.55
CA GLU A 134 -0.61 -13.17 2.39
C GLU A 134 0.87 -13.37 2.67
N HIS A 135 1.50 -12.41 3.35
CA HIS A 135 2.90 -12.54 3.74
C HIS A 135 3.09 -13.75 4.66
N SER A 136 2.24 -13.89 5.66
CA SER A 136 2.37 -14.99 6.64
C SER A 136 2.14 -16.35 6.00
N LYS A 137 1.34 -16.43 4.93
CA LYS A 137 1.07 -17.68 4.25
C LYS A 137 2.21 -18.13 3.33
N TYR A 138 2.85 -17.17 2.64
CA TYR A 138 3.73 -17.49 1.53
C TYR A 138 5.18 -17.08 1.72
N VAL A 139 5.45 -16.24 2.68
CA VAL A 139 6.81 -15.77 2.96
C VAL A 139 7.22 -16.08 4.40
#